data_4d180c141b133d227aec70a3712c78b7
#
_entry.id   4d180c141b133d227aec70a3712c78b7
#
_cell.length_a   1.000
_cell.length_b   1.000
_cell.length_c   1.000
_cell.angle_alpha   90.00
_cell.angle_beta   90.00
_cell.angle_gamma   90.00
#
_symmetry.space_group_name_H-M   'P 1'
#
loop_
_entity.id
_entity.type
_entity.pdbx_description
1 polymer ?
#
loop_
_entity_poly.entity_id
_entity_poly.type
_entity_poly.pdbx_seq_one_letter_code
_entity_poly.pdbx_strand_id
1 'polypeptide(L)'
;MHFRDISGTLECFHETLHDNGQTDMVKALKCYRDVGFRGPVRIDHVPSMAGEANDRPGYETIGRLYAIGYLRGLAEAIGYPL
;
A
#
# COMPACT_ATOMS: atom_id res chain seq x y z
N MET A 1 9.38 3.33 5.98
CA MET A 1 8.02 3.83 5.70
C MET A 1 7.07 2.65 5.59
N HIS A 2 5.92 2.73 6.23
CA HIS A 2 4.83 1.76 6.09
C HIS A 2 3.78 2.40 5.18
N PHE A 3 3.57 1.79 4.02
CA PHE A 3 2.77 2.39 2.95
C PHE A 3 1.54 1.51 2.70
N ARG A 4 0.43 1.86 3.35
CA ARG A 4 -0.84 1.14 3.26
C ARG A 4 -2.01 2.11 3.37
N ASP A 5 -3.21 1.63 3.08
CA ASP A 5 -4.41 2.44 3.18
C ASP A 5 -5.57 1.66 3.80
N ILE A 6 -6.57 2.40 4.21
CA ILE A 6 -7.77 1.88 4.84
C ILE A 6 -8.99 2.62 4.30
N SER A 7 -10.17 2.11 4.63
CA SER A 7 -11.44 2.82 4.47
C SER A 7 -12.18 2.79 5.79
N GLY A 8 -12.68 3.95 6.22
CA GLY A 8 -13.42 4.07 7.47
C GLY A 8 -12.87 5.15 8.40
N THR A 9 -13.11 4.94 9.69
CA THR A 9 -12.72 5.87 10.75
C THR A 9 -11.82 5.20 11.77
N LEU A 10 -11.29 5.97 12.72
CA LEU A 10 -10.47 5.42 13.80
C LEU A 10 -11.19 4.31 14.57
N GLU A 11 -12.50 4.43 14.73
CA GLU A 11 -13.30 3.49 15.54
C GLU A 11 -13.79 2.29 14.72
N CYS A 12 -13.91 2.44 13.41
CA CYS A 12 -14.40 1.40 12.52
C CYS A 12 -13.76 1.56 11.14
N PHE A 13 -12.84 0.69 10.81
CA PHE A 13 -12.16 0.72 9.51
C PHE A 13 -11.88 -0.69 9.01
N HIS A 14 -11.57 -0.80 7.74
CA HIS A 14 -11.10 -2.05 7.14
C HIS A 14 -9.95 -1.77 6.17
N GLU A 15 -9.12 -2.78 5.99
CA GLU A 15 -7.99 -2.70 5.06
C GLU A 15 -8.48 -2.60 3.62
N THR A 16 -7.77 -1.82 2.79
CA THR A 16 -8.03 -1.72 1.36
C THR A 16 -6.78 -2.10 0.59
N LEU A 17 -6.92 -2.28 -0.72
CA LEU A 17 -5.77 -2.28 -1.60
C LEU A 17 -5.18 -0.87 -1.63
N HIS A 18 -3.95 -0.73 -2.09
CA HIS A 18 -3.22 0.54 -2.04
C HIS A 18 -3.80 1.60 -2.99
N ASP A 19 -4.60 1.20 -3.95
CA ASP A 19 -5.18 2.10 -4.95
C ASP A 19 -6.68 2.36 -4.77
N ASN A 20 -7.31 1.77 -3.76
CA ASN A 20 -8.76 1.95 -3.57
C ASN A 20 -9.17 2.33 -2.15
N GLY A 21 -8.25 2.81 -1.35
CA GLY A 21 -8.55 3.35 -0.03
C GLY A 21 -8.93 4.83 -0.08
N GLN A 22 -8.86 5.48 1.07
CA GLN A 22 -9.29 6.88 1.22
C GLN A 22 -8.13 7.89 1.11
N THR A 23 -6.89 7.43 1.04
CA THR A 23 -5.72 8.29 0.91
C THR A 23 -5.31 8.41 -0.56
N ASP A 24 -4.93 9.61 -0.98
CA ASP A 24 -4.30 9.81 -2.28
C ASP A 24 -2.86 9.29 -2.23
N MET A 25 -2.69 8.02 -2.56
CA MET A 25 -1.40 7.34 -2.46
C MET A 25 -0.38 7.86 -3.47
N VAL A 26 -0.84 8.34 -4.62
CA VAL A 26 0.03 8.98 -5.62
C VAL A 26 0.66 10.23 -5.03
N LYS A 27 -0.18 11.09 -4.44
CA LYS A 27 0.28 12.32 -3.81
C LYS A 27 1.20 12.03 -2.62
N ALA A 28 0.86 11.03 -1.82
CA ALA A 28 1.68 10.64 -0.67
C ALA A 28 3.08 10.19 -1.12
N LEU A 29 3.17 9.35 -2.14
CA LEU A 29 4.47 8.87 -2.63
C LEU A 29 5.29 10.01 -3.26
N LYS A 30 4.64 10.93 -3.96
CA LYS A 30 5.30 12.14 -4.48
C LYS A 30 5.92 12.98 -3.36
N CYS A 31 5.24 13.11 -2.22
CA CYS A 31 5.77 13.83 -1.06
C CYS A 31 7.05 13.16 -0.54
N TYR A 32 7.06 11.83 -0.42
CA TYR A 32 8.27 11.10 -0.01
C TYR A 32 9.42 11.30 -0.99
N ARG A 33 9.13 11.28 -2.29
CA ARG A 33 10.12 11.58 -3.33
C ARG A 33 10.69 12.98 -3.15
N ASP A 34 9.84 13.97 -2.95
CA ASP A 34 10.20 15.38 -2.91
C ASP A 34 11.06 15.73 -1.69
N VAL A 35 10.81 15.07 -0.56
CA VAL A 35 11.65 15.25 0.64
C VAL A 35 12.91 14.39 0.62
N GLY A 36 13.11 13.59 -0.42
CA GLY A 36 14.34 12.80 -0.58
C GLY A 36 14.43 11.55 0.29
N PHE A 37 13.30 10.98 0.70
CA PHE A 37 13.31 9.77 1.52
C PHE A 37 13.96 8.60 0.73
N ARG A 38 14.91 7.91 1.35
CA ARG A 38 15.67 6.80 0.75
C ARG A 38 15.65 5.53 1.58
N GLY A 39 14.90 5.51 2.65
CA GLY A 39 14.80 4.34 3.54
C GLY A 39 13.94 3.23 2.97
N PRO A 40 13.81 2.12 3.70
CA PRO A 40 13.00 0.99 3.27
C PRO A 40 11.51 1.34 3.23
N VAL A 41 10.79 0.70 2.29
CA VAL A 41 9.35 0.86 2.11
C VAL A 41 8.70 -0.50 2.28
N ARG A 42 7.70 -0.58 3.16
CA ARG A 42 6.89 -1.78 3.37
C ARG A 42 5.46 -1.50 2.93
N ILE A 43 4.87 -2.47 2.25
CA ILE A 43 3.46 -2.37 1.85
C ILE A 43 2.50 -2.62 3.02
N ASP A 44 2.99 -3.17 4.10
CA ASP A 44 2.28 -3.43 5.35
C ASP A 44 1.05 -4.31 5.16
N HIS A 45 -0.14 -3.87 5.58
CA HIS A 45 -1.34 -4.70 5.56
C HIS A 45 -2.10 -4.58 4.24
N VAL A 46 -2.75 -5.69 3.86
CA VAL A 46 -3.60 -5.78 2.67
C VAL A 46 -4.84 -6.62 3.01
N PRO A 47 -5.96 -6.47 2.28
CA PRO A 47 -7.10 -7.34 2.46
C PRO A 47 -6.81 -8.75 1.95
N SER A 48 -7.50 -9.74 2.51
CA SER A 48 -7.50 -11.09 1.98
C SER A 48 -8.32 -11.10 0.69
N MET A 49 -7.80 -11.80 -0.31
CA MET A 49 -8.43 -11.88 -1.62
C MET A 49 -9.22 -13.18 -1.78
N ALA A 50 -10.10 -13.21 -2.78
CA ALA A 50 -10.89 -14.40 -3.07
C ALA A 50 -9.98 -15.62 -3.29
N GLY A 51 -10.31 -16.72 -2.63
CA GLY A 51 -9.53 -17.95 -2.71
C GLY A 51 -8.43 -18.09 -1.67
N GLU A 52 -8.15 -17.04 -0.90
CA GLU A 52 -7.19 -17.12 0.20
C GLU A 52 -7.87 -17.61 1.48
N ALA A 53 -7.12 -18.37 2.30
CA ALA A 53 -7.64 -18.98 3.51
C ALA A 53 -7.84 -18.01 4.67
N ASN A 54 -7.26 -16.82 4.59
CA ASN A 54 -7.28 -15.81 5.64
C ASN A 54 -6.65 -16.30 6.97
N ASP A 55 -5.64 -17.17 6.86
CA ASP A 55 -4.92 -17.68 8.03
C ASP A 55 -4.01 -16.64 8.67
N ARG A 56 -3.61 -15.63 7.89
CA ARG A 56 -2.75 -14.52 8.34
C ARG A 56 -3.39 -13.20 7.92
N PRO A 57 -4.47 -12.77 8.60
CA PRO A 57 -5.19 -11.54 8.23
C PRO A 57 -4.23 -10.34 8.09
N GLY A 58 -4.36 -9.62 6.98
CA GLY A 58 -3.50 -8.49 6.66
C GLY A 58 -2.18 -8.87 5.97
N TYR A 59 -1.79 -10.15 5.96
CA TYR A 59 -0.50 -10.59 5.45
C TYR A 59 -0.61 -11.72 4.42
N GLU A 60 -1.76 -11.90 3.81
CA GLU A 60 -1.93 -12.89 2.77
C GLU A 60 -1.20 -12.49 1.48
N THR A 61 -0.94 -13.47 0.60
CA THR A 61 0.03 -13.32 -0.48
C THR A 61 -0.48 -12.51 -1.66
N ILE A 62 -1.72 -12.73 -2.09
CA ILE A 62 -2.21 -12.14 -3.36
C ILE A 62 -2.26 -10.62 -3.28
N GLY A 63 -2.87 -10.07 -2.22
CA GLY A 63 -2.95 -8.63 -2.03
C GLY A 63 -1.57 -7.99 -1.88
N ARG A 64 -0.63 -8.68 -1.25
CA ARG A 64 0.75 -8.16 -1.09
C ARG A 64 1.49 -8.12 -2.41
N LEU A 65 1.33 -9.11 -3.26
CA LEU A 65 1.91 -9.09 -4.62
C LEU A 65 1.34 -7.93 -5.43
N TYR A 66 0.03 -7.73 -5.37
CA TYR A 66 -0.61 -6.59 -6.01
C TYR A 66 -0.04 -5.27 -5.51
N ALA A 67 0.08 -5.12 -4.20
CA ALA A 67 0.57 -3.89 -3.58
C ALA A 67 2.03 -3.59 -3.97
N ILE A 68 2.88 -4.61 -4.02
CA ILE A 68 4.27 -4.45 -4.46
C ILE A 68 4.32 -3.99 -5.91
N GLY A 69 3.53 -4.62 -6.78
CA GLY A 69 3.47 -4.24 -8.19
C GLY A 69 2.96 -2.81 -8.37
N TYR A 70 1.90 -2.44 -7.66
CA TYR A 70 1.35 -1.10 -7.68
C TYR A 70 2.39 -0.06 -7.23
N LEU A 71 3.04 -0.29 -6.10
CA LEU A 71 4.05 0.63 -5.55
C LEU A 71 5.23 0.80 -6.50
N ARG A 72 5.73 -0.29 -7.06
CA ARG A 72 6.85 -0.23 -8.01
C ARG A 72 6.47 0.50 -9.28
N GLY A 73 5.30 0.22 -9.83
CA GLY A 73 4.80 0.90 -11.02
C GLY A 73 4.58 2.39 -10.79
N LEU A 74 4.00 2.74 -9.64
CA LEU A 74 3.80 4.14 -9.27
C LEU A 74 5.13 4.88 -9.09
N ALA A 75 6.09 4.26 -8.41
CA ALA A 75 7.41 4.85 -8.22
C ALA A 75 8.11 5.10 -9.55
N GLU A 76 8.02 4.14 -10.47
CA GLU A 76 8.58 4.29 -11.82
C GLU A 76 7.91 5.45 -12.56
N ALA A 77 6.59 5.55 -12.49
CA ALA A 77 5.82 6.59 -13.19
C ALA A 77 6.14 8.00 -12.70
N ILE A 78 6.43 8.16 -11.41
CA ILE A 78 6.74 9.49 -10.84
C ILE A 78 8.25 9.76 -10.73
N GLY A 79 9.09 8.84 -11.17
CA GLY A 79 10.54 9.00 -11.11
C GLY A 79 11.13 8.87 -9.71
N TYR A 80 10.52 8.07 -8.85
CA TYR A 80 11.02 7.81 -7.49
C TYR A 80 11.85 6.52 -7.48
N PRO A 81 13.15 6.58 -7.21
CA PRO A 81 14.04 5.40 -7.30
C PRO A 81 13.90 4.53 -6.04
N LEU A 82 12.93 3.67 -6.04
CA LEU A 82 12.78 2.67 -4.98
C LEU A 82 13.71 1.48 -5.18
#